data_74420a8df67f39afa5eede7099f27f0e
#
_entry.id   74420a8df67f39afa5eede7099f27f0e
#
_cell.length_a   1.000
_cell.length_b   1.000
_cell.length_c   1.000
_cell.angle_alpha   90.00
_cell.angle_beta   90.00
_cell.angle_gamma   90.00
#
_symmetry.space_group_name_H-M   'P 1'
#
loop_
_entity.id
_entity.type
_entity.pdbx_description
1 polymer ?
#
loop_
_entity_poly.entity_id
_entity_poly.type
_entity_poly.pdbx_seq_one_letter_code
_entity_poly.pdbx_strand_id
1 'polypeptide(L)'
;RIRRSVENKNLDFLRKIDFLTKASTDTLECLASECQLRDLDVGAVLFSDGEEGRSMYVILSGELIVSKNGIEIARRTKGDYLGEMALIESQPRSATVKSAVPSLLLEITQEQFQTKLSASPDVLMAIMKTLSFRARENLKILESQDSGRVRSHQVEGEVKLEEHTKYLMQEAGLTSREADVARLICEGLSDKEIAKMLDLSHHTVKDHLKKIYSKFRVHARSQLVSLMYK
;
A
#
# COMPACT_ATOMS: atom_id res chain seq x y z
N ARG A 1 10.52 3.63 -43.53
CA ARG A 1 9.05 3.93 -43.29
C ARG A 1 8.53 3.18 -42.08
N ILE A 2 8.81 1.90 -41.92
CA ILE A 2 8.28 1.07 -40.79
C ILE A 2 8.80 1.57 -39.43
N ARG A 3 10.10 1.91 -39.31
CA ARG A 3 10.72 2.40 -38.07
C ARG A 3 10.07 3.71 -37.57
N ARG A 4 9.86 4.69 -38.45
CA ARG A 4 9.11 5.93 -38.10
C ARG A 4 7.67 5.71 -37.66
N SER A 5 6.99 4.70 -38.19
CA SER A 5 5.61 4.38 -37.81
C SER A 5 5.55 3.75 -36.41
N VAL A 6 6.56 2.98 -36.01
CA VAL A 6 6.68 2.39 -34.66
C VAL A 6 7.06 3.48 -33.64
N GLU A 7 8.02 4.34 -33.98
CA GLU A 7 8.44 5.49 -33.18
C GLU A 7 7.27 6.43 -32.87
N ASN A 8 6.44 6.77 -33.87
CA ASN A 8 5.26 7.61 -33.67
C ASN A 8 4.20 6.96 -32.75
N LYS A 9 3.99 5.65 -32.87
CA LYS A 9 3.07 4.93 -31.97
C LYS A 9 3.58 4.88 -30.54
N ASN A 10 4.88 4.70 -30.35
CA ASN A 10 5.50 4.72 -29.04
C ASN A 10 5.41 6.13 -28.42
N LEU A 11 5.65 7.18 -29.20
CA LEU A 11 5.53 8.57 -28.74
C LEU A 11 4.12 8.91 -28.26
N ASP A 12 3.09 8.56 -29.04
CA ASP A 12 1.68 8.79 -28.66
C ASP A 12 1.29 7.98 -27.41
N PHE A 13 1.92 6.84 -27.18
CA PHE A 13 1.72 6.06 -25.98
C PHE A 13 2.43 6.67 -24.77
N LEU A 14 3.71 7.08 -24.93
CA LEU A 14 4.49 7.71 -23.85
C LEU A 14 3.84 8.99 -23.33
N ARG A 15 3.18 9.77 -24.19
CA ARG A 15 2.41 10.95 -23.79
C ARG A 15 1.24 10.67 -22.84
N LYS A 16 0.77 9.43 -22.77
CA LYS A 16 -0.36 9.02 -21.92
C LYS A 16 0.05 8.42 -20.59
N ILE A 17 1.34 8.22 -20.38
CA ILE A 17 1.87 7.66 -19.14
C ILE A 17 1.97 8.76 -18.10
N ASP A 18 1.38 8.57 -16.94
CA ASP A 18 1.19 9.60 -15.91
C ASP A 18 2.44 10.43 -15.62
N PHE A 19 3.58 9.77 -15.35
CA PHE A 19 4.81 10.49 -15.01
C PHE A 19 5.47 11.18 -16.22
N LEU A 20 5.19 10.73 -17.44
CA LEU A 20 5.71 11.30 -18.67
C LEU A 20 4.83 12.42 -19.24
N THR A 21 3.60 12.61 -18.76
CA THR A 21 2.73 13.71 -19.20
C THR A 21 3.31 15.10 -18.97
N LYS A 22 4.29 15.20 -18.07
CA LYS A 22 5.02 16.43 -17.72
C LYS A 22 6.38 16.55 -18.39
N ALA A 23 6.80 15.52 -19.12
CA ALA A 23 8.05 15.56 -19.89
C ALA A 23 7.92 16.45 -21.14
N SER A 24 9.02 17.08 -21.55
CA SER A 24 9.05 17.87 -22.79
C SER A 24 8.86 16.96 -24.01
N THR A 25 8.37 17.54 -25.10
CA THR A 25 8.25 16.82 -26.39
C THR A 25 9.56 16.23 -26.83
N ASP A 26 10.67 16.97 -26.71
CA ASP A 26 12.02 16.53 -27.08
C ASP A 26 12.45 15.32 -26.23
N THR A 27 12.14 15.32 -24.95
CA THR A 27 12.41 14.18 -24.06
C THR A 27 11.62 12.93 -24.50
N LEU A 28 10.34 13.09 -24.82
CA LEU A 28 9.50 11.97 -25.26
C LEU A 28 9.94 11.41 -26.62
N GLU A 29 10.32 12.28 -27.56
CA GLU A 29 10.87 11.88 -28.87
C GLU A 29 12.18 11.13 -28.73
N CYS A 30 13.07 11.60 -27.84
CA CYS A 30 14.31 10.93 -27.51
C CYS A 30 14.05 9.53 -26.94
N LEU A 31 13.17 9.42 -25.93
CA LEU A 31 12.81 8.11 -25.36
C LEU A 31 12.18 7.18 -26.40
N ALA A 32 11.30 7.68 -27.26
CA ALA A 32 10.65 6.89 -28.30
C ALA A 32 11.63 6.35 -29.35
N SER A 33 12.74 7.07 -29.61
CA SER A 33 13.72 6.71 -30.64
C SER A 33 14.91 5.92 -30.09
N GLU A 34 15.34 6.18 -28.84
CA GLU A 34 16.56 5.63 -28.25
C GLU A 34 16.32 4.42 -27.31
N CYS A 35 15.13 4.32 -26.71
CA CYS A 35 14.81 3.23 -25.81
C CYS A 35 14.59 1.91 -26.54
N GLN A 36 15.02 0.82 -25.93
CA GLN A 36 14.86 -0.52 -26.48
C GLN A 36 13.49 -1.11 -26.11
N LEU A 37 12.91 -1.82 -27.08
CA LEU A 37 11.72 -2.65 -26.83
C LEU A 37 12.16 -4.02 -26.35
N ARG A 38 11.46 -4.55 -25.37
CA ARG A 38 11.71 -5.86 -24.78
C ARG A 38 10.44 -6.69 -24.76
N ASP A 39 10.47 -7.79 -25.51
CA ASP A 39 9.42 -8.78 -25.49
C ASP A 39 9.64 -9.76 -24.35
N LEU A 40 8.58 -10.13 -23.66
CA LEU A 40 8.58 -11.14 -22.62
C LEU A 40 7.49 -12.17 -22.90
N ASP A 41 7.89 -13.45 -22.96
CA ASP A 41 6.98 -14.57 -23.00
C ASP A 41 6.28 -14.78 -21.64
N VAL A 42 5.19 -15.52 -21.66
CA VAL A 42 4.47 -15.93 -20.43
C VAL A 42 5.41 -16.61 -19.45
N GLY A 43 5.43 -16.18 -18.21
CA GLY A 43 6.25 -16.74 -17.15
C GLY A 43 7.73 -16.31 -17.18
N ALA A 44 8.18 -15.59 -18.23
CA ALA A 44 9.55 -15.08 -18.28
C ALA A 44 9.81 -14.10 -17.13
N VAL A 45 10.96 -14.25 -16.49
CA VAL A 45 11.43 -13.35 -15.42
C VAL A 45 12.11 -12.14 -16.05
N LEU A 46 11.62 -10.95 -15.72
CA LEU A 46 12.22 -9.69 -16.16
C LEU A 46 13.47 -9.36 -15.33
N PHE A 47 13.35 -9.49 -14.02
CA PHE A 47 14.45 -9.40 -13.05
C PHE A 47 14.05 -10.05 -11.71
N SER A 48 15.03 -10.39 -10.91
CA SER A 48 14.87 -11.05 -9.62
C SER A 48 15.13 -10.11 -8.45
N ASP A 49 14.51 -10.39 -7.31
CA ASP A 49 14.80 -9.72 -6.04
C ASP A 49 16.30 -9.82 -5.69
N GLY A 50 16.90 -8.68 -5.30
CA GLY A 50 18.32 -8.59 -4.97
C GLY A 50 19.27 -8.45 -6.17
N GLU A 51 18.77 -8.55 -7.42
CA GLU A 51 19.57 -8.34 -8.63
C GLU A 51 19.96 -6.86 -8.79
N GLU A 52 21.16 -6.57 -9.33
CA GLU A 52 21.53 -5.20 -9.66
C GLU A 52 20.59 -4.64 -10.74
N GLY A 53 20.04 -3.44 -10.51
CA GLY A 53 19.10 -2.81 -11.42
C GLY A 53 19.66 -1.55 -12.07
N ARG A 54 19.80 -1.57 -13.41
CA ARG A 54 20.29 -0.42 -14.20
C ARG A 54 19.29 0.07 -15.25
N SER A 55 18.05 -0.38 -15.16
CA SER A 55 16.96 0.00 -16.06
C SER A 55 15.65 0.04 -15.34
N MET A 56 14.74 0.88 -15.79
CA MET A 56 13.31 0.80 -15.51
C MET A 56 12.55 0.42 -16.77
N TYR A 57 11.33 -0.03 -16.62
CA TYR A 57 10.53 -0.56 -17.71
C TYR A 57 9.14 0.05 -17.69
N VAL A 58 8.65 0.48 -18.85
CA VAL A 58 7.29 0.93 -19.07
C VAL A 58 6.52 -0.15 -19.81
N ILE A 59 5.37 -0.54 -19.33
CA ILE A 59 4.56 -1.60 -19.94
C ILE A 59 3.75 -1.03 -21.09
N LEU A 60 4.10 -1.38 -22.31
CA LEU A 60 3.39 -0.97 -23.53
C LEU A 60 2.16 -1.86 -23.77
N SER A 61 2.28 -3.16 -23.47
CA SER A 61 1.19 -4.14 -23.48
C SER A 61 1.51 -5.32 -22.57
N GLY A 62 0.49 -6.02 -22.11
CA GLY A 62 0.62 -7.20 -21.26
C GLY A 62 0.38 -6.91 -19.77
N GLU A 63 0.79 -7.86 -18.95
CA GLU A 63 0.62 -7.84 -17.49
C GLU A 63 1.82 -8.49 -16.82
N LEU A 64 2.37 -7.84 -15.79
CA LEU A 64 3.50 -8.32 -15.01
C LEU A 64 3.08 -8.55 -13.56
N ILE A 65 3.55 -9.65 -12.98
CA ILE A 65 3.38 -10.02 -11.57
C ILE A 65 4.63 -9.59 -10.81
N VAL A 66 4.43 -8.82 -9.76
CA VAL A 66 5.47 -8.42 -8.80
C VAL A 66 5.35 -9.31 -7.57
N SER A 67 6.42 -9.99 -7.19
CA SER A 67 6.44 -10.89 -6.04
C SER A 67 7.65 -10.62 -5.12
N LYS A 68 7.44 -10.81 -3.83
CA LYS A 68 8.49 -10.76 -2.80
C LYS A 68 8.41 -12.02 -1.95
N ASN A 69 9.55 -12.70 -1.78
CA ASN A 69 9.62 -13.98 -1.05
C ASN A 69 8.62 -15.03 -1.56
N GLY A 70 8.38 -15.07 -2.88
CA GLY A 70 7.44 -15.99 -3.50
C GLY A 70 5.95 -15.59 -3.39
N ILE A 71 5.64 -14.50 -2.70
CA ILE A 71 4.27 -14.00 -2.53
C ILE A 71 4.01 -12.88 -3.56
N GLU A 72 2.92 -13.00 -4.30
CA GLU A 72 2.46 -11.94 -5.20
C GLU A 72 2.03 -10.73 -4.36
N ILE A 73 2.64 -9.57 -4.62
CA ILE A 73 2.35 -8.31 -3.91
C ILE A 73 1.68 -7.27 -4.79
N ALA A 74 1.81 -7.39 -6.11
CA ALA A 74 1.16 -6.47 -7.05
C ALA A 74 1.10 -7.05 -8.46
N ARG A 75 0.17 -6.53 -9.26
CA ARG A 75 0.14 -6.66 -10.73
C ARG A 75 0.33 -5.30 -11.35
N ARG A 76 1.01 -5.29 -12.49
CA ARG A 76 1.26 -4.09 -13.29
C ARG A 76 0.84 -4.34 -14.72
N THR A 77 0.14 -3.40 -15.29
CA THR A 77 -0.48 -3.53 -16.61
C THR A 77 -0.04 -2.40 -17.54
N LYS A 78 -0.58 -2.39 -18.73
CA LYS A 78 -0.31 -1.36 -19.74
C LYS A 78 -0.41 0.06 -19.16
N GLY A 79 0.63 0.86 -19.33
CA GLY A 79 0.77 2.23 -18.82
C GLY A 79 1.46 2.32 -17.47
N ASP A 80 1.57 1.21 -16.73
CA ASP A 80 2.38 1.14 -15.53
C ASP A 80 3.87 1.08 -15.86
N TYR A 81 4.69 1.34 -14.85
CA TYR A 81 6.14 1.20 -14.92
C TYR A 81 6.68 0.54 -13.65
N LEU A 82 7.88 -0.01 -13.74
CA LEU A 82 8.54 -0.74 -12.65
C LEU A 82 10.06 -0.71 -12.80
N GLY A 83 10.77 -1.04 -11.71
CA GLY A 83 12.23 -1.02 -11.66
C GLY A 83 12.83 0.37 -11.40
N GLU A 84 12.00 1.41 -11.25
CA GLU A 84 12.38 2.79 -10.97
C GLU A 84 13.09 2.96 -9.62
N MET A 85 12.72 2.15 -8.62
CA MET A 85 13.30 2.22 -7.27
C MET A 85 14.81 1.99 -7.32
N ALA A 86 15.26 0.98 -8.07
CA ALA A 86 16.68 0.68 -8.21
C ALA A 86 17.47 1.84 -8.83
N LEU A 87 16.85 2.63 -9.73
CA LEU A 87 17.49 3.80 -10.35
C LEU A 87 17.52 5.01 -9.43
N ILE A 88 16.47 5.20 -8.63
CA ILE A 88 16.34 6.35 -7.71
C ILE A 88 17.22 6.16 -6.48
N GLU A 89 17.17 4.96 -5.89
CA GLU A 89 17.83 4.65 -4.62
C GLU A 89 19.24 4.10 -4.80
N SER A 90 19.66 3.73 -6.04
CA SER A 90 20.91 3.03 -6.34
C SER A 90 21.06 1.74 -5.50
N GLN A 91 19.96 1.03 -5.30
CA GLN A 91 19.87 -0.21 -4.53
C GLN A 91 19.51 -1.38 -5.48
N PRO A 92 19.75 -2.63 -5.07
CA PRO A 92 19.28 -3.80 -5.80
C PRO A 92 17.77 -3.83 -5.98
N ARG A 93 17.28 -4.65 -6.92
CA ARG A 93 15.85 -4.87 -7.14
C ARG A 93 15.14 -5.25 -5.85
N SER A 94 14.06 -4.58 -5.53
CA SER A 94 13.28 -4.78 -4.30
C SER A 94 12.30 -5.96 -4.36
N ALA A 95 12.10 -6.55 -5.55
CA ALA A 95 11.16 -7.64 -5.79
C ALA A 95 11.52 -8.40 -7.07
N THR A 96 10.95 -9.59 -7.23
CA THR A 96 11.01 -10.36 -8.48
C THR A 96 9.80 -9.99 -9.36
N VAL A 97 10.06 -9.80 -10.66
CA VAL A 97 9.03 -9.48 -11.65
C VAL A 97 9.04 -10.50 -12.77
N LYS A 98 7.86 -11.08 -13.08
CA LYS A 98 7.67 -12.01 -14.18
C LYS A 98 6.43 -11.66 -15.01
N SER A 99 6.43 -12.08 -16.26
CA SER A 99 5.30 -11.87 -17.14
C SER A 99 4.15 -12.84 -16.85
N ALA A 100 2.93 -12.32 -16.70
CA ALA A 100 1.71 -13.15 -16.56
C ALA A 100 1.13 -13.55 -17.91
N VAL A 101 1.30 -12.71 -18.92
CA VAL A 101 0.86 -12.88 -20.31
C VAL A 101 1.95 -12.35 -21.25
N PRO A 102 1.95 -12.64 -22.54
CA PRO A 102 2.93 -12.06 -23.47
C PRO A 102 2.92 -10.54 -23.32
N SER A 103 4.08 -9.95 -23.05
CA SER A 103 4.20 -8.54 -22.67
C SER A 103 5.27 -7.84 -23.49
N LEU A 104 5.00 -6.57 -23.84
CA LEU A 104 5.95 -5.69 -24.51
C LEU A 104 6.29 -4.51 -23.61
N LEU A 105 7.56 -4.29 -23.39
CA LEU A 105 8.09 -3.26 -22.49
C LEU A 105 8.98 -2.29 -23.27
N LEU A 106 9.01 -1.04 -22.80
CA LEU A 106 10.02 -0.06 -23.17
C LEU A 106 11.05 0.00 -22.05
N GLU A 107 12.31 -0.31 -22.35
CA GLU A 107 13.42 -0.24 -21.39
C GLU A 107 14.04 1.16 -21.41
N ILE A 108 14.10 1.79 -20.23
CA ILE A 108 14.77 3.09 -19.99
C ILE A 108 15.99 2.82 -19.11
N THR A 109 17.18 3.04 -19.64
CA THR A 109 18.42 2.81 -18.90
C THR A 109 18.64 3.86 -17.81
N GLN A 110 19.53 3.57 -16.85
CA GLN A 110 19.93 4.52 -15.81
C GLN A 110 20.46 5.83 -16.39
N GLU A 111 21.26 5.76 -17.46
CA GLU A 111 21.79 6.93 -18.14
C GLU A 111 20.67 7.79 -18.74
N GLN A 112 19.73 7.18 -19.46
CA GLN A 112 18.57 7.88 -20.03
C GLN A 112 17.69 8.49 -18.93
N PHE A 113 17.47 7.76 -17.84
CA PHE A 113 16.73 8.28 -16.69
C PHE A 113 17.42 9.51 -16.11
N GLN A 114 18.72 9.44 -15.82
CA GLN A 114 19.49 10.53 -15.24
C GLN A 114 19.60 11.75 -16.15
N THR A 115 19.82 11.55 -17.45
CA THR A 115 20.05 12.66 -18.40
C THR A 115 18.76 13.27 -18.95
N LYS A 116 17.67 12.50 -19.06
CA LYS A 116 16.44 12.94 -19.74
C LYS A 116 15.26 13.14 -18.79
N LEU A 117 15.13 12.32 -17.75
CA LEU A 117 13.96 12.34 -16.86
C LEU A 117 14.23 13.06 -15.53
N SER A 118 15.38 12.80 -14.90
CA SER A 118 15.69 13.40 -13.60
C SER A 118 15.95 14.90 -13.66
N ALA A 119 16.22 15.43 -14.84
CA ALA A 119 16.36 16.87 -15.05
C ALA A 119 15.03 17.65 -14.95
N SER A 120 13.88 16.95 -15.01
CA SER A 120 12.55 17.56 -14.89
C SER A 120 11.97 17.35 -13.47
N PRO A 121 11.85 18.43 -12.65
CA PRO A 121 11.24 18.33 -11.33
C PRO A 121 9.80 17.80 -11.38
N ASP A 122 9.03 18.15 -12.40
CA ASP A 122 7.65 17.72 -12.56
C ASP A 122 7.54 16.22 -12.84
N VAL A 123 8.46 15.65 -13.63
CA VAL A 123 8.56 14.20 -13.88
C VAL A 123 8.92 13.49 -12.60
N LEU A 124 9.93 13.94 -11.85
CA LEU A 124 10.31 13.37 -10.58
C LEU A 124 9.16 13.42 -9.56
N MET A 125 8.46 14.55 -9.48
CA MET A 125 7.30 14.69 -8.59
C MET A 125 6.18 13.71 -8.97
N ALA A 126 5.94 13.48 -10.25
CA ALA A 126 4.94 12.50 -10.69
C ALA A 126 5.34 11.06 -10.32
N ILE A 127 6.62 10.69 -10.48
CA ILE A 127 7.15 9.41 -10.03
C ILE A 127 6.99 9.26 -8.51
N MET A 128 7.37 10.27 -7.72
CA MET A 128 7.23 10.26 -6.26
C MET A 128 5.78 10.09 -5.80
N LYS A 129 4.83 10.74 -6.47
CA LYS A 129 3.39 10.57 -6.19
C LYS A 129 2.93 9.13 -6.43
N THR A 130 3.34 8.53 -7.54
CA THR A 130 2.99 7.13 -7.83
C THR A 130 3.63 6.17 -6.82
N LEU A 131 4.89 6.37 -6.45
CA LEU A 131 5.55 5.55 -5.42
C LEU A 131 4.86 5.68 -4.06
N SER A 132 4.51 6.90 -3.65
CA SER A 132 3.75 7.14 -2.42
C SER A 132 2.37 6.47 -2.44
N PHE A 133 1.68 6.51 -3.58
CA PHE A 133 0.40 5.80 -3.75
C PHE A 133 0.58 4.28 -3.64
N ARG A 134 1.56 3.70 -4.34
CA ARG A 134 1.88 2.27 -4.31
C ARG A 134 2.28 1.80 -2.90
N ALA A 135 3.05 2.61 -2.16
CA ALA A 135 3.40 2.31 -0.78
C ALA A 135 2.16 2.21 0.12
N ARG A 136 1.20 3.12 -0.03
CA ARG A 136 -0.07 3.08 0.72
C ARG A 136 -0.93 1.87 0.34
N GLU A 137 -0.98 1.52 -0.94
CA GLU A 137 -1.70 0.32 -1.40
C GLU A 137 -1.08 -0.96 -0.81
N ASN A 138 0.26 -1.05 -0.81
CA ASN A 138 0.96 -2.19 -0.23
C ASN A 138 0.73 -2.29 1.29
N LEU A 139 0.66 -1.17 2.02
CA LEU A 139 0.31 -1.17 3.45
C LEU A 139 -1.11 -1.71 3.68
N LYS A 140 -2.09 -1.31 2.87
CA LYS A 140 -3.46 -1.85 2.96
C LYS A 140 -3.51 -3.36 2.68
N ILE A 141 -2.71 -3.84 1.73
CA ILE A 141 -2.63 -5.28 1.42
C ILE A 141 -2.00 -6.03 2.60
N LEU A 142 -0.95 -5.48 3.22
CA LEU A 142 -0.33 -6.06 4.41
C LEU A 142 -1.32 -6.09 5.59
N GLU A 143 -2.04 -5.01 5.84
CA GLU A 143 -3.11 -4.95 6.85
C GLU A 143 -4.22 -5.98 6.58
N SER A 144 -4.59 -6.18 5.31
CA SER A 144 -5.61 -7.16 4.92
C SER A 144 -5.09 -8.61 4.97
N GLN A 145 -3.80 -8.85 4.72
CA GLN A 145 -3.17 -10.16 4.82
C GLN A 145 -2.83 -10.53 6.26
N ASP A 146 -2.45 -9.57 7.08
CA ASP A 146 -2.32 -9.73 8.52
C ASP A 146 -3.68 -10.07 9.13
N SER A 147 -4.75 -9.42 8.68
CA SER A 147 -6.14 -9.81 8.99
C SER A 147 -6.49 -11.26 8.57
N GLY A 148 -5.83 -11.80 7.55
CA GLY A 148 -6.02 -13.18 7.07
C GLY A 148 -5.16 -14.23 7.79
N ARG A 149 -3.92 -13.90 8.17
CA ARG A 149 -3.02 -14.78 8.96
C ARG A 149 -3.31 -14.71 10.45
N VAL A 150 -3.73 -13.56 10.91
CA VAL A 150 -4.17 -13.33 12.27
C VAL A 150 -5.54 -13.97 12.51
N ARG A 151 -6.40 -14.16 11.48
CA ARG A 151 -7.70 -14.84 11.65
C ARG A 151 -7.61 -16.30 12.10
N SER A 152 -6.56 -17.06 11.80
CA SER A 152 -6.46 -18.44 12.32
C SER A 152 -5.86 -18.53 13.73
N HIS A 153 -5.00 -17.57 14.15
CA HIS A 153 -4.54 -17.45 15.53
C HIS A 153 -5.27 -16.38 16.35
N GLN A 154 -5.87 -15.35 15.67
CA GLN A 154 -6.71 -14.34 16.32
C GLN A 154 -8.12 -14.84 16.62
N VAL A 155 -8.71 -15.75 15.85
CA VAL A 155 -10.02 -16.30 16.21
C VAL A 155 -9.96 -17.03 17.55
N GLU A 156 -8.86 -17.73 17.87
CA GLU A 156 -8.69 -18.29 19.22
C GLU A 156 -8.27 -17.24 20.27
N GLY A 157 -7.49 -16.22 19.88
CA GLY A 157 -7.06 -15.12 20.75
C GLY A 157 -8.15 -14.09 20.98
N GLU A 158 -8.92 -13.71 19.96
CA GLU A 158 -10.05 -12.77 20.06
C GLU A 158 -11.22 -13.38 20.81
N VAL A 159 -11.55 -14.65 20.58
CA VAL A 159 -12.58 -15.35 21.36
C VAL A 159 -12.18 -15.42 22.84
N LYS A 160 -10.91 -15.72 23.15
CA LYS A 160 -10.43 -15.70 24.54
C LYS A 160 -10.39 -14.28 25.13
N LEU A 161 -10.02 -13.28 24.33
CA LEU A 161 -9.96 -11.88 24.76
C LEU A 161 -11.37 -11.31 24.95
N GLU A 162 -12.31 -11.61 24.06
CA GLU A 162 -13.72 -11.22 24.22
C GLU A 162 -14.37 -11.91 25.44
N GLU A 163 -14.11 -13.19 25.64
CA GLU A 163 -14.57 -13.93 26.82
C GLU A 163 -13.96 -13.37 28.11
N HIS A 164 -12.66 -13.08 28.09
CA HIS A 164 -11.97 -12.48 29.24
C HIS A 164 -12.49 -11.08 29.56
N THR A 165 -12.64 -10.24 28.55
CA THR A 165 -13.19 -8.88 28.69
C THR A 165 -14.64 -8.93 29.20
N LYS A 166 -15.45 -9.83 28.66
CA LYS A 166 -16.83 -10.06 29.11
C LYS A 166 -16.89 -10.55 30.56
N TYR A 167 -16.01 -11.46 30.93
CA TYR A 167 -15.86 -11.94 32.30
C TYR A 167 -15.50 -10.80 33.26
N LEU A 168 -14.47 -9.98 32.93
CA LEU A 168 -14.08 -8.84 33.75
C LEU A 168 -15.21 -7.81 33.90
N MET A 169 -15.97 -7.55 32.82
CA MET A 169 -17.12 -6.63 32.87
C MET A 169 -18.24 -7.15 33.77
N GLN A 170 -18.49 -8.46 33.79
CA GLN A 170 -19.46 -9.11 34.68
C GLN A 170 -19.00 -9.07 36.13
N GLU A 171 -17.74 -9.42 36.42
CA GLU A 171 -17.13 -9.37 37.75
C GLU A 171 -17.15 -7.95 38.34
N ALA A 172 -16.91 -6.93 37.51
CA ALA A 172 -16.98 -5.53 37.91
C ALA A 172 -18.43 -5.04 38.08
N GLY A 173 -19.43 -5.85 37.76
CA GLY A 173 -20.84 -5.51 37.90
C GLY A 173 -21.28 -4.34 37.02
N LEU A 174 -20.78 -4.29 35.78
CA LEU A 174 -21.20 -3.29 34.79
C LEU A 174 -22.64 -3.53 34.37
N THR A 175 -23.39 -2.44 34.24
CA THR A 175 -24.66 -2.50 33.50
C THR A 175 -24.44 -2.71 32.02
N SER A 176 -25.47 -3.17 31.28
CA SER A 176 -25.35 -3.37 29.81
C SER A 176 -24.82 -2.12 29.11
N ARG A 177 -25.27 -0.93 29.47
CA ARG A 177 -24.85 0.34 28.89
C ARG A 177 -23.41 0.72 29.25
N GLU A 178 -22.97 0.44 30.46
CA GLU A 178 -21.58 0.61 30.89
C GLU A 178 -20.67 -0.38 30.18
N ALA A 179 -21.09 -1.61 29.93
CA ALA A 179 -20.37 -2.60 29.17
C ALA A 179 -20.21 -2.17 27.69
N ASP A 180 -21.27 -1.64 27.06
CA ASP A 180 -21.19 -1.09 25.69
C ASP A 180 -20.17 0.04 25.61
N VAL A 181 -20.19 0.99 26.56
CA VAL A 181 -19.23 2.10 26.63
C VAL A 181 -17.81 1.57 26.85
N ALA A 182 -17.62 0.63 27.79
CA ALA A 182 -16.30 0.06 28.07
C ALA A 182 -15.71 -0.68 26.85
N ARG A 183 -16.53 -1.43 26.11
CA ARG A 183 -16.12 -2.11 24.87
C ARG A 183 -15.63 -1.12 23.83
N LEU A 184 -16.41 -0.07 23.53
CA LEU A 184 -16.03 0.94 22.54
C LEU A 184 -14.78 1.74 22.93
N ILE A 185 -14.50 1.87 24.24
CA ILE A 185 -13.25 2.42 24.74
C ILE A 185 -12.07 1.51 24.40
N CYS A 186 -12.23 0.21 24.59
CA CYS A 186 -11.20 -0.78 24.24
C CYS A 186 -10.94 -0.82 22.73
N GLU A 187 -11.95 -0.59 21.91
CA GLU A 187 -11.83 -0.43 20.46
C GLU A 187 -11.16 0.90 20.04
N GLY A 188 -10.81 1.78 20.98
CA GLY A 188 -10.06 3.01 20.74
C GLY A 188 -10.90 4.24 20.39
N LEU A 189 -12.25 4.17 20.44
CA LEU A 189 -13.14 5.28 20.09
C LEU A 189 -13.07 6.42 21.11
N SER A 190 -13.10 7.66 20.65
CA SER A 190 -13.21 8.85 21.50
C SER A 190 -14.60 8.97 22.13
N ASP A 191 -14.73 9.75 23.20
CA ASP A 191 -16.03 9.98 23.89
C ASP A 191 -17.09 10.57 22.94
N LYS A 192 -16.68 11.36 21.93
CA LYS A 192 -17.59 11.92 20.92
C LYS A 192 -18.10 10.86 19.95
N GLU A 193 -17.24 9.93 19.54
CA GLU A 193 -17.60 8.82 18.67
C GLU A 193 -18.50 7.83 19.39
N ILE A 194 -18.20 7.52 20.65
CA ILE A 194 -19.05 6.69 21.51
C ILE A 194 -20.43 7.31 21.70
N ALA A 195 -20.50 8.61 21.97
CA ALA A 195 -21.75 9.36 22.09
C ALA A 195 -22.61 9.22 20.82
N LYS A 196 -21.98 9.39 19.64
CA LYS A 196 -22.64 9.24 18.34
C LYS A 196 -23.11 7.81 18.07
N MET A 197 -22.29 6.80 18.38
CA MET A 197 -22.63 5.39 18.13
C MET A 197 -23.76 4.87 19.03
N LEU A 198 -23.78 5.31 20.28
CA LEU A 198 -24.77 4.85 21.25
C LEU A 198 -25.99 5.77 21.35
N ASP A 199 -26.08 6.80 20.53
CA ASP A 199 -27.12 7.84 20.57
C ASP A 199 -27.26 8.47 21.98
N LEU A 200 -26.11 8.88 22.55
CA LEU A 200 -26.00 9.49 23.86
C LEU A 200 -25.43 10.90 23.76
N SER A 201 -25.68 11.72 24.81
CA SER A 201 -24.96 12.96 24.96
C SER A 201 -23.50 12.70 25.39
N HIS A 202 -22.56 13.60 24.99
CA HIS A 202 -21.18 13.54 25.44
C HIS A 202 -21.05 13.59 26.98
N HIS A 203 -21.99 14.25 27.66
CA HIS A 203 -22.06 14.32 29.12
C HIS A 203 -22.45 12.95 29.71
N THR A 204 -23.40 12.27 29.12
CA THR A 204 -23.85 10.93 29.53
C THR A 204 -22.72 9.90 29.39
N VAL A 205 -21.93 9.97 28.32
CA VAL A 205 -20.75 9.11 28.13
C VAL A 205 -19.73 9.35 29.25
N LYS A 206 -19.43 10.61 29.60
CA LYS A 206 -18.56 10.94 30.74
C LYS A 206 -19.05 10.41 32.07
N ASP A 207 -20.35 10.43 32.32
CA ASP A 207 -20.91 9.88 33.54
C ASP A 207 -20.81 8.36 33.60
N HIS A 208 -21.00 7.66 32.46
CA HIS A 208 -20.71 6.23 32.37
C HIS A 208 -19.24 5.94 32.61
N LEU A 209 -18.33 6.73 32.03
CA LEU A 209 -16.89 6.59 32.24
C LEU A 209 -16.48 6.70 33.70
N LYS A 210 -17.03 7.68 34.46
CA LYS A 210 -16.75 7.83 35.89
C LYS A 210 -17.17 6.58 36.67
N LYS A 211 -18.33 6.02 36.35
CA LYS A 211 -18.84 4.80 36.99
C LYS A 211 -17.99 3.58 36.66
N ILE A 212 -17.61 3.42 35.39
CA ILE A 212 -16.75 2.34 34.92
C ILE A 212 -15.38 2.42 35.63
N TYR A 213 -14.75 3.61 35.66
CA TYR A 213 -13.45 3.79 36.32
C TYR A 213 -13.53 3.47 37.82
N SER A 214 -14.60 3.88 38.48
CA SER A 214 -14.83 3.54 39.90
C SER A 214 -14.96 2.02 40.12
N LYS A 215 -15.70 1.32 39.26
CA LYS A 215 -15.92 -0.13 39.37
C LYS A 215 -14.63 -0.92 39.13
N PHE A 216 -13.81 -0.51 38.18
CA PHE A 216 -12.50 -1.14 37.91
C PHE A 216 -11.36 -0.61 38.78
N ARG A 217 -11.61 0.39 39.65
CA ARG A 217 -10.61 1.05 40.49
C ARG A 217 -9.43 1.62 39.66
N VAL A 218 -9.76 2.19 38.52
CA VAL A 218 -8.79 2.86 37.64
C VAL A 218 -9.08 4.37 37.57
N HIS A 219 -8.09 5.19 37.24
CA HIS A 219 -8.20 6.64 37.21
C HIS A 219 -8.03 7.26 35.83
N ALA A 220 -7.66 6.45 34.84
CA ALA A 220 -7.40 6.88 33.49
C ALA A 220 -7.88 5.86 32.46
N ARG A 221 -8.20 6.34 31.24
CA ARG A 221 -8.61 5.52 30.10
C ARG A 221 -7.55 4.46 29.75
N SER A 222 -6.28 4.84 29.72
CA SER A 222 -5.16 3.94 29.44
C SER A 222 -5.05 2.79 30.45
N GLN A 223 -5.38 3.04 31.71
CA GLN A 223 -5.39 2.02 32.75
C GLN A 223 -6.53 1.03 32.55
N LEU A 224 -7.73 1.50 32.16
CA LEU A 224 -8.85 0.63 31.82
C LEU A 224 -8.51 -0.26 30.64
N VAL A 225 -8.00 0.30 29.55
CA VAL A 225 -7.58 -0.44 28.37
C VAL A 225 -6.51 -1.47 28.73
N SER A 226 -5.46 -1.08 29.47
CA SER A 226 -4.41 -2.01 29.91
C SER A 226 -4.92 -3.16 30.79
N LEU A 227 -5.97 -2.92 31.60
CA LEU A 227 -6.58 -3.96 32.43
C LEU A 227 -7.36 -4.98 31.60
N MET A 228 -8.04 -4.53 30.56
CA MET A 228 -8.86 -5.35 29.67
C MET A 228 -8.05 -6.23 28.72
N TYR A 229 -6.79 -5.84 28.43
CA TYR A 229 -5.89 -6.55 27.53
C TYR A 229 -4.75 -7.33 28.25
N LYS A 230 -4.85 -7.53 29.57
CA LYS A 230 -3.96 -8.39 30.34
C LYS A 230 -4.49 -9.83 30.39
#